data_cb03963a0930a8bf0543f11b126fabe0
#
_entry.id   cb03963a0930a8bf0543f11b126fabe0
#
_cell.length_a   1.000
_cell.length_b   1.000
_cell.length_c   1.000
_cell.angle_alpha   90.00
_cell.angle_beta   90.00
_cell.angle_gamma   90.00
#
_symmetry.space_group_name_H-M   'P 1'
#
loop_
_entity.id
_entity.type
_entity.pdbx_description
1 polymer ?
#
loop_
_entity_poly.entity_id
_entity_poly.type
_entity_poly.pdbx_seq_one_letter_code
_entity_poly.pdbx_strand_id
1 'polypeptide(L)'
;AIILDNWLQGRRKAVWISKSDKLIEDAQRDWSALGMERLLVTPLSRFPQGRPITLPEGVLFTTYATLRSDDRGEKVSRVRQIVEWLGSDFDGVLIFDEAHAMQNAGGGKGERGDVAASQQGRAGLRLQHALPNARVVYVSATGATTVHNLAYAQRLGLWGGEDFPFSTRAEFVEAIEAGGVAAMEVLARDLRALGLYTARSLSFDGVEYELVEHALTLEQTRIYDAYAGAFAIIHNHLDAAMEAANITGASGTLNRQAKSAARSAFESAKQRFFGHLLTSMKTPTLIRSITSDLEAGHAAVIQIVSTGEALMERRLAELPTEEWNDVRVDITPREYVLDYLDRKSTRLNSSHV
;
A
#
# COMPACT_ATOMS: atom_id res chain seq x y z
N ALA A 1 7.70 -14.23 17.19
CA ALA A 1 7.21 -15.15 18.26
C ALA A 1 6.25 -16.20 17.69
N ILE A 2 5.10 -15.84 17.03
CA ILE A 2 4.08 -16.81 16.55
C ILE A 2 4.66 -17.84 15.56
N ILE A 3 5.47 -17.42 14.58
CA ILE A 3 6.15 -18.34 13.66
C ILE A 3 7.07 -19.29 14.43
N LEU A 4 7.83 -18.78 15.38
CA LEU A 4 8.75 -19.59 16.19
C LEU A 4 8.00 -20.65 17.01
N ASP A 5 6.91 -20.26 17.67
CA ASP A 5 6.08 -21.21 18.40
C ASP A 5 5.57 -22.35 17.50
N ASN A 6 5.03 -21.99 16.33
CA ASN A 6 4.59 -22.98 15.34
C ASN A 6 5.74 -23.84 14.80
N TRP A 7 6.92 -23.25 14.62
CA TRP A 7 8.13 -23.97 14.23
C TRP A 7 8.53 -25.04 15.23
N LEU A 8 8.49 -24.71 16.50
CA LEU A 8 8.76 -25.66 17.60
C LEU A 8 7.74 -26.80 17.65
N GLN A 9 6.53 -26.56 17.15
CA GLN A 9 5.48 -27.58 17.02
C GLN A 9 5.56 -28.38 15.71
N GLY A 10 6.64 -28.23 14.94
CA GLY A 10 6.88 -28.99 13.71
C GLY A 10 6.35 -28.35 12.43
N ARG A 11 5.72 -27.16 12.47
CA ARG A 11 5.24 -26.44 11.29
C ARG A 11 6.35 -25.63 10.67
N ARG A 12 7.11 -26.26 9.79
CA ARG A 12 8.40 -25.79 9.26
C ARG A 12 8.31 -24.82 8.08
N LYS A 13 7.10 -24.42 7.68
CA LYS A 13 6.87 -23.43 6.63
C LYS A 13 5.97 -22.31 7.14
N ALA A 14 6.26 -21.09 6.74
CA ALA A 14 5.42 -19.92 6.98
C ALA A 14 5.50 -18.95 5.80
N VAL A 15 4.47 -18.14 5.63
CA VAL A 15 4.47 -17.03 4.65
C VAL A 15 4.25 -15.72 5.39
N TRP A 16 5.09 -14.74 5.08
CA TRP A 16 4.99 -13.38 5.58
C TRP A 16 4.75 -12.43 4.41
N ILE A 17 3.59 -11.79 4.38
CA ILE A 17 3.16 -10.87 3.33
C ILE A 17 3.15 -9.47 3.93
N SER A 18 3.85 -8.51 3.30
CA SER A 18 3.89 -7.14 3.78
C SER A 18 3.70 -6.12 2.65
N LYS A 19 3.76 -4.83 2.96
CA LYS A 19 3.50 -3.74 2.01
C LYS A 19 4.72 -3.44 1.12
N SER A 20 5.93 -3.62 1.62
CA SER A 20 7.18 -3.26 0.96
C SER A 20 8.24 -4.35 1.13
N ASP A 21 9.03 -4.58 0.08
CA ASP A 21 10.17 -5.50 0.12
C ASP A 21 11.26 -5.06 1.11
N LYS A 22 11.36 -3.76 1.40
CA LYS A 22 12.31 -3.22 2.40
C LYS A 22 12.05 -3.74 3.82
N LEU A 23 10.81 -4.12 4.13
CA LEU A 23 10.45 -4.68 5.43
C LEU A 23 11.01 -6.10 5.68
N ILE A 24 11.65 -6.71 4.69
CA ILE A 24 12.35 -7.98 4.89
C ILE A 24 13.55 -7.83 5.83
N GLU A 25 14.23 -6.70 5.82
CA GLU A 25 15.37 -6.41 6.71
C GLU A 25 14.91 -6.31 8.17
N ASP A 26 13.77 -5.66 8.40
CA ASP A 26 13.14 -5.59 9.72
C ASP A 26 12.70 -6.98 10.21
N ALA A 27 12.09 -7.78 9.33
CA ALA A 27 11.72 -9.15 9.62
C ALA A 27 12.94 -10.02 9.98
N GLN A 28 14.04 -9.87 9.27
CA GLN A 28 15.30 -10.58 9.54
C GLN A 28 15.90 -10.15 10.88
N ARG A 29 15.93 -8.85 11.19
CA ARG A 29 16.41 -8.32 12.46
C ARG A 29 15.60 -8.86 13.64
N ASP A 30 14.28 -8.81 13.55
CA ASP A 30 13.38 -9.32 14.60
C ASP A 30 13.54 -10.83 14.79
N TRP A 31 13.81 -11.55 13.70
CA TRP A 31 14.04 -12.98 13.71
C TRP A 31 15.38 -13.32 14.38
N SER A 32 16.43 -12.56 14.10
CA SER A 32 17.73 -12.68 14.76
C SER A 32 17.63 -12.38 16.25
N ALA A 33 16.84 -11.38 16.65
CA ALA A 33 16.61 -11.06 18.06
C ALA A 33 15.93 -12.20 18.84
N LEU A 34 15.24 -13.13 18.15
CA LEU A 34 14.70 -14.34 18.74
C LEU A 34 15.69 -15.52 18.79
N GLY A 35 16.96 -15.30 18.43
CA GLY A 35 17.97 -16.34 18.38
C GLY A 35 17.83 -17.32 17.21
N MET A 36 17.07 -16.96 16.18
CA MET A 36 16.76 -17.81 15.02
C MET A 36 17.57 -17.45 13.78
N GLU A 37 18.80 -17.03 13.93
CA GLU A 37 19.70 -16.57 12.86
C GLU A 37 19.89 -17.58 11.73
N ARG A 38 19.73 -18.88 12.05
CA ARG A 38 19.87 -19.96 11.06
C ARG A 38 18.65 -20.13 10.17
N LEU A 39 17.50 -19.60 10.55
CA LEU A 39 16.29 -19.68 9.77
C LEU A 39 16.20 -18.50 8.83
N LEU A 40 16.36 -18.75 7.55
CA LEU A 40 16.35 -17.72 6.53
C LEU A 40 14.93 -17.27 6.20
N VAL A 41 14.72 -15.97 6.25
CA VAL A 41 13.58 -15.31 5.60
C VAL A 41 13.95 -15.12 4.13
N THR A 42 13.27 -15.84 3.24
CA THR A 42 13.59 -15.89 1.82
C THR A 42 12.56 -15.11 1.00
N PRO A 43 12.95 -14.13 0.20
CA PRO A 43 12.01 -13.38 -0.63
C PRO A 43 11.48 -14.25 -1.78
N LEU A 44 10.18 -14.16 -2.06
CA LEU A 44 9.53 -14.86 -3.17
C LEU A 44 10.11 -14.46 -4.54
N SER A 45 10.66 -13.26 -4.67
CA SER A 45 11.32 -12.76 -5.88
C SER A 45 12.52 -13.62 -6.30
N ARG A 46 13.11 -14.38 -5.39
CA ARG A 46 14.19 -15.33 -5.67
C ARG A 46 13.75 -16.49 -6.58
N PHE A 47 12.46 -16.79 -6.60
CA PHE A 47 11.89 -17.85 -7.41
C PHE A 47 11.16 -17.26 -8.62
N PRO A 48 11.54 -17.58 -9.86
CA PRO A 48 10.84 -17.11 -11.03
C PRO A 48 9.35 -17.50 -11.01
N GLN A 49 8.49 -16.62 -11.49
CA GLN A 49 7.05 -16.89 -11.56
C GLN A 49 6.79 -18.10 -12.49
N GLY A 50 5.94 -19.03 -12.04
CA GLY A 50 5.65 -20.26 -12.78
C GLY A 50 6.66 -21.38 -12.59
N ARG A 51 7.69 -21.18 -11.76
CA ARG A 51 8.62 -22.24 -11.35
C ARG A 51 8.36 -22.68 -9.92
N PRO A 52 8.59 -23.95 -9.58
CA PRO A 52 8.42 -24.42 -8.20
C PRO A 52 9.30 -23.64 -7.21
N ILE A 53 8.78 -23.39 -6.02
CA ILE A 53 9.57 -22.89 -4.90
C ILE A 53 10.35 -24.06 -4.30
N THR A 54 11.67 -24.00 -4.42
CA THR A 54 12.57 -25.10 -4.01
C THR A 54 13.04 -25.00 -2.56
N LEU A 55 12.42 -24.10 -1.77
CA LEU A 55 12.70 -23.95 -0.34
C LEU A 55 12.10 -25.14 0.43
N PRO A 56 12.91 -26.00 1.08
CA PRO A 56 12.38 -27.18 1.77
C PRO A 56 11.58 -26.79 3.02
N GLU A 57 12.07 -25.83 3.78
CA GLU A 57 11.45 -25.25 4.97
C GLU A 57 11.90 -23.80 5.14
N GLY A 58 11.19 -22.98 5.91
CA GLY A 58 11.57 -21.60 6.18
C GLY A 58 10.41 -20.62 6.09
N VAL A 59 10.74 -19.35 6.17
CA VAL A 59 9.79 -18.24 6.04
C VAL A 59 9.91 -17.64 4.63
N LEU A 60 8.85 -17.72 3.86
CA LEU A 60 8.75 -17.11 2.55
C LEU A 60 8.19 -15.69 2.71
N PHE A 61 8.96 -14.69 2.29
CA PHE A 61 8.55 -13.28 2.33
C PHE A 61 8.07 -12.80 0.97
N THR A 62 6.96 -12.07 0.94
CA THR A 62 6.45 -11.44 -0.28
C THR A 62 5.70 -10.15 0.00
N THR A 63 5.37 -9.38 -1.03
CA THR A 63 4.54 -8.19 -0.92
C THR A 63 3.14 -8.41 -1.50
N TYR A 64 2.17 -7.61 -1.03
CA TYR A 64 0.83 -7.59 -1.63
C TYR A 64 0.86 -7.26 -3.12
N ALA A 65 1.79 -6.39 -3.53
CA ALA A 65 1.98 -6.02 -4.93
C ALA A 65 2.42 -7.22 -5.79
N THR A 66 3.31 -8.06 -5.27
CA THR A 66 3.74 -9.29 -5.92
C THR A 66 2.64 -10.35 -5.92
N LEU A 67 1.92 -10.49 -4.79
CA LEU A 67 0.86 -11.48 -4.63
C LEU A 67 -0.31 -11.28 -5.60
N ARG A 68 -0.61 -10.03 -5.99
CA ARG A 68 -1.72 -9.70 -6.90
C ARG A 68 -1.54 -10.15 -8.34
N SER A 69 -0.36 -10.68 -8.71
CA SER A 69 -0.11 -11.15 -10.07
C SER A 69 -1.07 -12.28 -10.44
N ASP A 70 -1.76 -12.13 -11.57
CA ASP A 70 -2.68 -13.11 -12.10
C ASP A 70 -1.98 -14.07 -13.08
N ASP A 71 -2.64 -15.20 -13.37
CA ASP A 71 -2.21 -16.11 -14.43
C ASP A 71 -2.21 -15.37 -15.77
N ARG A 72 -1.11 -15.49 -16.51
CA ARG A 72 -0.97 -14.92 -17.87
C ARG A 72 -0.36 -15.98 -18.79
N GLY A 73 -1.21 -16.62 -19.59
CA GLY A 73 -0.79 -17.72 -20.45
C GLY A 73 -0.23 -18.88 -19.62
N GLU A 74 1.01 -19.27 -19.88
CA GLU A 74 1.69 -20.35 -19.13
C GLU A 74 2.21 -19.93 -17.74
N LYS A 75 2.16 -18.63 -17.40
CA LYS A 75 2.64 -18.14 -16.11
C LYS A 75 1.58 -18.30 -15.03
N VAL A 76 1.82 -19.22 -14.13
CA VAL A 76 1.02 -19.46 -12.94
C VAL A 76 1.07 -18.24 -12.00
N SER A 77 -0.05 -17.88 -11.37
CA SER A 77 -0.12 -16.79 -10.40
C SER A 77 0.77 -17.03 -9.19
N ARG A 78 1.21 -15.96 -8.53
CA ARG A 78 2.02 -16.07 -7.31
C ARG A 78 1.25 -16.76 -6.17
N VAL A 79 -0.04 -16.54 -6.06
CA VAL A 79 -0.90 -17.24 -5.10
C VAL A 79 -0.83 -18.74 -5.32
N ARG A 80 -1.02 -19.23 -6.55
CA ARG A 80 -0.97 -20.64 -6.87
C ARG A 80 0.41 -21.24 -6.63
N GLN A 81 1.48 -20.53 -7.00
CA GLN A 81 2.86 -20.95 -6.74
C GLN A 81 3.13 -21.15 -5.22
N ILE A 82 2.61 -20.27 -4.37
CA ILE A 82 2.72 -20.37 -2.91
C ILE A 82 1.91 -21.59 -2.40
N VAL A 83 0.68 -21.75 -2.89
CA VAL A 83 -0.19 -22.88 -2.49
C VAL A 83 0.42 -24.22 -2.87
N GLU A 84 0.99 -24.34 -4.07
CA GLU A 84 1.70 -25.54 -4.52
C GLU A 84 2.92 -25.87 -3.64
N TRP A 85 3.64 -24.84 -3.17
CA TRP A 85 4.77 -25.02 -2.24
C TRP A 85 4.34 -25.45 -0.86
N LEU A 86 3.24 -24.91 -0.34
CA LEU A 86 2.75 -25.21 1.01
C LEU A 86 2.02 -26.57 1.08
N GLY A 87 1.26 -26.89 0.03
CA GLY A 87 0.33 -28.03 -0.01
C GLY A 87 -1.08 -27.67 0.49
N SER A 88 -2.08 -28.43 0.05
CA SER A 88 -3.51 -28.17 0.37
C SER A 88 -3.83 -28.33 1.86
N ASP A 89 -3.11 -29.20 2.56
CA ASP A 89 -3.34 -29.51 3.98
C ASP A 89 -2.52 -28.64 4.93
N PHE A 90 -1.91 -27.57 4.38
CA PHE A 90 -1.05 -26.67 5.14
C PHE A 90 -1.77 -26.08 6.36
N ASP A 91 -1.24 -26.35 7.55
CA ASP A 91 -1.74 -25.89 8.85
C ASP A 91 -0.78 -24.90 9.56
N GLY A 92 0.24 -24.43 8.85
CA GLY A 92 1.22 -23.46 9.35
C GLY A 92 0.70 -22.04 9.34
N VAL A 93 1.61 -21.06 9.43
CA VAL A 93 1.29 -19.65 9.66
C VAL A 93 1.35 -18.83 8.38
N LEU A 94 0.28 -18.06 8.12
CA LEU A 94 0.23 -16.98 7.16
C LEU A 94 0.16 -15.64 7.91
N ILE A 95 1.15 -14.78 7.76
CA ILE A 95 1.17 -13.43 8.33
C ILE A 95 0.84 -12.42 7.24
N PHE A 96 -0.21 -11.65 7.48
CA PHE A 96 -0.57 -10.46 6.72
C PHE A 96 -0.15 -9.23 7.53
N ASP A 97 1.08 -8.81 7.32
CA ASP A 97 1.65 -7.62 7.93
C ASP A 97 1.19 -6.38 7.15
N GLU A 98 0.98 -5.26 7.84
CA GLU A 98 0.31 -4.10 7.28
C GLU A 98 -1.03 -4.47 6.61
N ALA A 99 -1.83 -5.28 7.30
CA ALA A 99 -3.05 -5.92 6.78
C ALA A 99 -4.07 -4.92 6.21
N HIS A 100 -3.98 -3.64 6.60
CA HIS A 100 -4.77 -2.57 6.00
C HIS A 100 -4.56 -2.42 4.48
N ALA A 101 -3.47 -2.95 3.91
CA ALA A 101 -3.29 -3.02 2.46
C ALA A 101 -4.34 -3.89 1.75
N MET A 102 -5.04 -4.77 2.50
CA MET A 102 -6.15 -5.58 1.98
C MET A 102 -7.53 -4.92 2.16
N GLN A 103 -7.60 -3.70 2.65
CA GLN A 103 -8.85 -2.93 2.71
C GLN A 103 -9.52 -2.91 1.33
N ASN A 104 -10.85 -2.86 1.28
CA ASN A 104 -11.65 -2.97 0.06
C ASN A 104 -11.51 -4.30 -0.70
N ALA A 105 -11.11 -5.38 -0.05
CA ALA A 105 -11.05 -6.70 -0.67
C ALA A 105 -12.40 -7.16 -1.27
N GLY A 106 -13.49 -6.66 -0.74
CA GLY A 106 -14.85 -6.96 -1.20
C GLY A 106 -15.46 -5.95 -2.17
N GLY A 107 -14.79 -4.82 -2.45
CA GLY A 107 -15.44 -3.68 -3.10
C GLY A 107 -16.49 -3.03 -2.20
N GLY A 108 -17.16 -2.01 -2.68
CA GLY A 108 -18.22 -1.31 -1.94
C GLY A 108 -18.73 -0.08 -2.66
N LYS A 109 -19.66 0.63 -2.03
CA LYS A 109 -20.09 1.96 -2.46
C LYS A 109 -19.17 3.01 -1.86
N GLY A 110 -18.56 3.84 -2.68
CA GLY A 110 -17.82 5.01 -2.25
C GLY A 110 -18.62 6.30 -2.50
N GLU A 111 -18.14 7.43 -1.99
CA GLU A 111 -18.78 8.75 -2.18
C GLU A 111 -18.98 9.14 -3.66
N ARG A 112 -18.24 8.53 -4.57
CA ARG A 112 -18.26 8.79 -6.03
C ARG A 112 -18.77 7.61 -6.85
N GLY A 113 -19.53 6.68 -6.24
CA GLY A 113 -20.07 5.49 -6.88
C GLY A 113 -19.39 4.19 -6.47
N ASP A 114 -19.63 3.11 -7.21
CA ASP A 114 -19.12 1.79 -6.89
C ASP A 114 -17.59 1.74 -6.98
N VAL A 115 -16.95 1.29 -5.90
CA VAL A 115 -15.51 1.07 -5.81
C VAL A 115 -15.21 -0.40 -6.08
N ALA A 116 -14.42 -0.66 -7.12
CA ALA A 116 -13.98 -2.02 -7.44
C ALA A 116 -13.12 -2.61 -6.30
N ALA A 117 -13.28 -3.91 -6.07
CA ALA A 117 -12.47 -4.64 -5.10
C ALA A 117 -10.97 -4.50 -5.38
N SER A 118 -10.19 -4.24 -4.33
CA SER A 118 -8.74 -4.15 -4.41
C SER A 118 -8.13 -5.46 -4.92
N GLN A 119 -7.27 -5.39 -5.94
CA GLN A 119 -6.57 -6.57 -6.46
C GLN A 119 -5.67 -7.21 -5.39
N GLN A 120 -5.04 -6.41 -4.52
CA GLN A 120 -4.24 -6.88 -3.40
C GLN A 120 -5.12 -7.62 -2.38
N GLY A 121 -6.25 -7.03 -2.01
CA GLY A 121 -7.21 -7.65 -1.10
C GLY A 121 -7.77 -8.96 -1.66
N ARG A 122 -8.13 -9.00 -2.93
CA ARG A 122 -8.59 -10.22 -3.61
C ARG A 122 -7.53 -11.32 -3.64
N ALA A 123 -6.26 -10.97 -3.86
CA ALA A 123 -5.17 -11.95 -3.83
C ALA A 123 -4.97 -12.53 -2.42
N GLY A 124 -5.03 -11.68 -1.38
CA GLY A 124 -4.98 -12.13 0.01
C GLY A 124 -6.14 -13.04 0.39
N LEU A 125 -7.36 -12.74 -0.06
CA LEU A 125 -8.52 -13.63 0.14
C LEU A 125 -8.36 -14.95 -0.61
N ARG A 126 -7.91 -14.94 -1.86
CA ARG A 126 -7.65 -16.18 -2.62
C ARG A 126 -6.66 -17.10 -1.91
N LEU A 127 -5.60 -16.52 -1.35
CA LEU A 127 -4.62 -17.31 -0.58
C LEU A 127 -5.24 -17.94 0.67
N GLN A 128 -6.04 -17.17 1.41
CA GLN A 128 -6.73 -17.65 2.60
C GLN A 128 -7.73 -18.77 2.27
N HIS A 129 -8.50 -18.63 1.19
CA HIS A 129 -9.47 -19.63 0.75
C HIS A 129 -8.80 -20.92 0.24
N ALA A 130 -7.66 -20.79 -0.44
CA ALA A 130 -6.91 -21.96 -0.92
C ALA A 130 -6.23 -22.77 0.20
N LEU A 131 -6.07 -22.20 1.39
CA LEU A 131 -5.41 -22.80 2.54
C LEU A 131 -6.31 -22.75 3.78
N PRO A 132 -7.41 -23.52 3.81
CA PRO A 132 -8.43 -23.42 4.86
C PRO A 132 -7.92 -23.77 6.26
N ASN A 133 -6.90 -24.62 6.37
CA ASN A 133 -6.32 -25.06 7.64
C ASN A 133 -5.21 -24.13 8.15
N ALA A 134 -4.76 -23.16 7.35
CA ALA A 134 -3.70 -22.25 7.74
C ALA A 134 -4.09 -21.38 8.95
N ARG A 135 -3.14 -21.10 9.81
CA ARG A 135 -3.25 -20.14 10.91
C ARG A 135 -2.97 -18.73 10.37
N VAL A 136 -3.99 -17.92 10.34
CA VAL A 136 -3.90 -16.58 9.76
C VAL A 136 -3.72 -15.53 10.86
N VAL A 137 -2.72 -14.68 10.71
CA VAL A 137 -2.42 -13.56 11.60
C VAL A 137 -2.48 -12.25 10.80
N TYR A 138 -3.29 -11.33 11.25
CA TYR A 138 -3.34 -9.98 10.69
C TYR A 138 -2.63 -9.02 11.62
N VAL A 139 -1.68 -8.25 11.10
CA VAL A 139 -0.92 -7.24 11.85
C VAL A 139 -1.14 -5.89 11.17
N SER A 140 -1.52 -4.88 11.92
CA SER A 140 -1.67 -3.51 11.40
C SER A 140 -1.51 -2.50 12.53
N ALA A 141 -0.79 -1.40 12.25
CA ALA A 141 -0.72 -0.26 13.16
C ALA A 141 -2.02 0.59 13.15
N THR A 142 -2.76 0.54 12.05
CA THR A 142 -4.02 1.25 11.88
C THR A 142 -5.18 0.27 11.98
N GLY A 143 -6.04 0.45 12.97
CA GLY A 143 -7.29 -0.31 13.08
C GLY A 143 -8.23 -0.04 11.89
N ALA A 144 -9.32 -0.80 11.82
CA ALA A 144 -10.37 -0.54 10.84
C ALA A 144 -11.07 0.78 11.16
N THR A 145 -11.02 1.73 10.24
CA THR A 145 -11.74 3.01 10.36
C THR A 145 -13.23 2.84 10.05
N THR A 146 -13.56 1.85 9.23
CA THR A 146 -14.94 1.46 8.91
C THR A 146 -15.05 -0.05 8.88
N VAL A 147 -16.25 -0.59 9.06
CA VAL A 147 -16.50 -2.04 9.00
C VAL A 147 -16.13 -2.64 7.63
N HIS A 148 -16.30 -1.90 6.55
CA HIS A 148 -15.89 -2.33 5.21
C HIS A 148 -14.40 -2.69 5.13
N ASN A 149 -13.58 -2.04 5.94
CA ASN A 149 -12.15 -2.30 6.00
C ASN A 149 -11.79 -3.67 6.60
N LEU A 150 -12.75 -4.34 7.26
CA LEU A 150 -12.59 -5.70 7.79
C LEU A 150 -12.95 -6.81 6.78
N ALA A 151 -13.31 -6.46 5.54
CA ALA A 151 -13.76 -7.41 4.52
C ALA A 151 -12.77 -8.57 4.23
N TYR A 152 -11.49 -8.42 4.59
CA TYR A 152 -10.47 -9.45 4.45
C TYR A 152 -10.36 -10.39 5.67
N ALA A 153 -10.98 -10.04 6.81
CA ALA A 153 -10.71 -10.66 8.11
C ALA A 153 -11.67 -11.82 8.43
N GLN A 154 -12.08 -12.60 7.43
CA GLN A 154 -12.98 -13.74 7.59
C GLN A 154 -12.48 -14.75 8.65
N ARG A 155 -11.15 -14.91 8.76
CA ARG A 155 -10.52 -15.87 9.69
C ARG A 155 -10.63 -15.47 11.17
N LEU A 156 -11.13 -14.26 11.46
CA LEU A 156 -11.50 -13.87 12.82
C LEU A 156 -12.87 -14.44 13.27
N GLY A 157 -13.58 -15.17 12.39
CA GLY A 157 -14.87 -15.74 12.73
C GLY A 157 -16.00 -14.71 12.80
N LEU A 158 -15.94 -13.67 11.95
CA LEU A 158 -16.93 -12.60 11.95
C LEU A 158 -18.21 -12.97 11.19
N TRP A 159 -18.12 -13.89 10.23
CA TRP A 159 -19.23 -14.40 9.42
C TRP A 159 -18.89 -15.76 8.78
N GLY A 160 -19.92 -16.46 8.29
CA GLY A 160 -19.79 -17.64 7.42
C GLY A 160 -19.59 -18.97 8.13
N GLY A 161 -19.79 -19.05 9.44
CA GLY A 161 -19.83 -20.28 10.23
C GLY A 161 -21.23 -20.56 10.76
N GLU A 162 -21.53 -21.83 11.10
CA GLU A 162 -22.82 -22.22 11.68
C GLU A 162 -23.06 -21.54 13.03
N ASP A 163 -21.99 -21.31 13.79
CA ASP A 163 -22.01 -20.69 15.12
C ASP A 163 -21.83 -19.15 15.09
N PHE A 164 -21.71 -18.57 13.90
CA PHE A 164 -21.51 -17.12 13.79
C PHE A 164 -22.86 -16.38 13.65
N PRO A 165 -22.96 -15.16 14.22
CA PRO A 165 -24.20 -14.39 14.19
C PRO A 165 -24.59 -13.91 12.81
N PHE A 166 -23.68 -13.98 11.84
CA PHE A 166 -23.88 -13.54 10.46
C PHE A 166 -23.48 -14.62 9.46
N SER A 167 -24.39 -15.00 8.57
CA SER A 167 -24.13 -16.01 7.54
C SER A 167 -23.20 -15.49 6.46
N THR A 168 -23.26 -14.19 6.17
CA THR A 168 -22.50 -13.55 5.09
C THR A 168 -21.77 -12.29 5.57
N ARG A 169 -20.73 -11.92 4.82
CA ARG A 169 -20.07 -10.64 5.01
C ARG A 169 -21.01 -9.44 4.86
N ALA A 170 -21.96 -9.51 3.92
CA ALA A 170 -22.87 -8.41 3.68
C ALA A 170 -23.77 -8.16 4.89
N GLU A 171 -24.33 -9.20 5.49
CA GLU A 171 -25.13 -9.11 6.72
C GLU A 171 -24.30 -8.56 7.89
N PHE A 172 -23.04 -9.02 8.04
CA PHE A 172 -22.14 -8.49 9.05
C PHE A 172 -21.89 -6.99 8.88
N VAL A 173 -21.55 -6.55 7.66
CA VAL A 173 -21.27 -5.14 7.37
C VAL A 173 -22.52 -4.30 7.64
N GLU A 174 -23.70 -4.70 7.16
CA GLU A 174 -24.95 -3.97 7.35
C GLU A 174 -25.32 -3.82 8.84
N ALA A 175 -25.20 -4.90 9.60
CA ALA A 175 -25.50 -4.88 11.03
C ALA A 175 -24.56 -3.98 11.83
N ILE A 176 -23.25 -4.04 11.54
CA ILE A 176 -22.26 -3.20 12.24
C ILE A 176 -22.36 -1.73 11.81
N GLU A 177 -22.65 -1.44 10.54
CA GLU A 177 -22.91 -0.07 10.08
C GLU A 177 -24.12 0.55 10.75
N ALA A 178 -25.21 -0.22 10.87
CA ALA A 178 -26.41 0.23 11.56
C ALA A 178 -26.16 0.58 13.05
N GLY A 179 -25.24 -0.13 13.71
CA GLY A 179 -24.85 0.14 15.09
C GLY A 179 -23.70 1.15 15.26
N GLY A 180 -23.07 1.58 14.15
CA GLY A 180 -22.02 2.61 14.13
C GLY A 180 -20.80 2.28 14.99
N VAL A 181 -20.18 3.32 15.55
CA VAL A 181 -18.96 3.20 16.38
C VAL A 181 -19.18 2.31 17.59
N ALA A 182 -20.34 2.37 18.23
CA ALA A 182 -20.64 1.57 19.40
C ALA A 182 -20.63 0.06 19.08
N ALA A 183 -21.17 -0.35 17.92
CA ALA A 183 -21.10 -1.74 17.49
C ALA A 183 -19.67 -2.20 17.20
N MET A 184 -18.84 -1.34 16.61
CA MET A 184 -17.42 -1.62 16.39
C MET A 184 -16.64 -1.78 17.73
N GLU A 185 -16.94 -0.99 18.74
CA GLU A 185 -16.32 -1.10 20.06
C GLU A 185 -16.73 -2.39 20.78
N VAL A 186 -18.02 -2.76 20.73
CA VAL A 186 -18.50 -4.02 21.26
C VAL A 186 -17.82 -5.20 20.58
N LEU A 187 -17.75 -5.19 19.25
CA LEU A 187 -17.07 -6.22 18.47
C LEU A 187 -15.59 -6.35 18.88
N ALA A 188 -14.88 -5.23 18.98
CA ALA A 188 -13.47 -5.22 19.37
C ALA A 188 -13.27 -5.78 20.79
N ARG A 189 -14.16 -5.44 21.72
CA ARG A 189 -14.16 -5.98 23.09
C ARG A 189 -14.36 -7.49 23.10
N ASP A 190 -15.34 -7.98 22.34
CA ASP A 190 -15.68 -9.39 22.30
C ASP A 190 -14.55 -10.22 21.64
N LEU A 191 -13.97 -9.73 20.55
CA LEU A 191 -12.79 -10.33 19.93
C LEU A 191 -11.58 -10.38 20.89
N ARG A 192 -11.40 -9.35 21.75
CA ARG A 192 -10.36 -9.36 22.80
C ARG A 192 -10.67 -10.43 23.85
N ALA A 193 -11.90 -10.53 24.30
CA ALA A 193 -12.32 -11.53 25.29
C ALA A 193 -12.11 -12.97 24.77
N LEU A 194 -12.30 -13.19 23.48
CA LEU A 194 -12.05 -14.46 22.79
C LEU A 194 -10.56 -14.72 22.48
N GLY A 195 -9.66 -13.76 22.75
CA GLY A 195 -8.25 -13.88 22.40
C GLY A 195 -7.93 -13.76 20.91
N LEU A 196 -8.90 -13.33 20.09
CA LEU A 196 -8.78 -13.18 18.64
C LEU A 196 -8.26 -11.82 18.22
N TYR A 197 -8.25 -10.85 19.13
CA TYR A 197 -7.77 -9.49 18.89
C TYR A 197 -6.90 -9.00 20.03
N THR A 198 -5.73 -8.50 19.71
CA THR A 198 -4.84 -7.84 20.67
C THR A 198 -4.54 -6.44 20.17
N ALA A 199 -4.80 -5.43 20.99
CA ALA A 199 -4.40 -4.06 20.73
C ALA A 199 -3.55 -3.54 21.89
N ARG A 200 -2.45 -2.89 21.55
CA ARG A 200 -1.64 -2.16 22.49
C ARG A 200 -2.13 -0.71 22.54
N SER A 201 -2.69 -0.28 23.62
CA SER A 201 -2.96 1.13 23.87
C SER A 201 -1.65 1.83 24.22
N LEU A 202 -1.31 2.86 23.47
CA LEU A 202 -0.20 3.75 23.82
C LEU A 202 -0.78 4.83 24.74
N SER A 203 -0.07 5.14 25.82
CA SER A 203 -0.34 6.36 26.59
C SER A 203 0.29 7.53 25.84
N PHE A 204 -0.46 8.60 25.74
CA PHE A 204 0.02 9.88 25.24
C PHE A 204 0.34 10.86 26.40
N ASP A 205 0.43 10.35 27.64
CA ASP A 205 0.81 11.16 28.79
C ASP A 205 2.22 11.73 28.58
N GLY A 206 2.35 13.04 28.71
CA GLY A 206 3.59 13.76 28.48
C GLY A 206 3.92 14.03 27.01
N VAL A 207 3.02 13.70 26.07
CA VAL A 207 3.14 14.12 24.68
C VAL A 207 2.50 15.50 24.50
N GLU A 208 3.31 16.45 24.04
CA GLU A 208 2.85 17.77 23.64
C GLU A 208 2.65 17.79 22.11
N TYR A 209 1.60 18.46 21.68
CA TYR A 209 1.29 18.63 20.26
C TYR A 209 1.30 20.11 19.91
N GLU A 210 2.14 20.48 18.96
CA GLU A 210 2.25 21.83 18.41
C GLU A 210 1.99 21.83 16.90
N LEU A 211 1.16 22.76 16.45
CA LEU A 211 0.93 22.99 15.03
C LEU A 211 1.87 24.11 14.54
N VAL A 212 2.89 23.75 13.76
CA VAL A 212 3.79 24.71 13.13
C VAL A 212 3.21 25.15 11.79
N GLU A 213 2.71 26.38 11.74
CA GLU A 213 2.15 26.96 10.54
C GLU A 213 3.22 27.65 9.68
N HIS A 214 3.13 27.50 8.37
CA HIS A 214 3.94 28.21 7.39
C HIS A 214 3.07 29.15 6.55
N ALA A 215 3.21 30.43 6.77
CA ALA A 215 2.60 31.44 5.91
C ALA A 215 3.37 31.56 4.60
N LEU A 216 2.69 31.44 3.46
CA LEU A 216 3.31 31.63 2.15
C LEU A 216 3.77 33.07 1.98
N THR A 217 4.97 33.26 1.45
CA THR A 217 5.45 34.58 1.00
C THR A 217 4.71 35.03 -0.27
N LEU A 218 4.77 36.29 -0.60
CA LEU A 218 4.19 36.83 -1.85
C LEU A 218 4.79 36.12 -3.09
N GLU A 219 6.07 35.80 -3.06
CA GLU A 219 6.73 35.09 -4.14
C GLU A 219 6.25 33.63 -4.23
N GLN A 220 6.15 32.95 -3.11
CA GLN A 220 5.61 31.56 -3.05
C GLN A 220 4.16 31.52 -3.53
N THR A 221 3.34 32.51 -3.16
CA THR A 221 1.97 32.63 -3.65
C THR A 221 1.92 32.81 -5.18
N ARG A 222 2.75 33.70 -5.74
CA ARG A 222 2.85 33.87 -7.19
C ARG A 222 3.25 32.60 -7.92
N ILE A 223 4.23 31.88 -7.38
CA ILE A 223 4.67 30.59 -7.95
C ILE A 223 3.53 29.57 -7.92
N TYR A 224 2.86 29.46 -6.76
CA TYR A 224 1.74 28.54 -6.60
C TYR A 224 0.61 28.83 -7.58
N ASP A 225 0.19 30.10 -7.69
CA ASP A 225 -0.89 30.54 -8.57
C ASP A 225 -0.55 30.34 -10.05
N ALA A 226 0.71 30.60 -10.45
CA ALA A 226 1.17 30.36 -11.82
C ALA A 226 1.05 28.86 -12.20
N TYR A 227 1.47 27.96 -11.33
CA TYR A 227 1.30 26.52 -11.57
C TYR A 227 -0.16 26.07 -11.50
N ALA A 228 -0.94 26.63 -10.58
CA ALA A 228 -2.38 26.34 -10.50
C ALA A 228 -3.09 26.74 -11.81
N GLY A 229 -2.76 27.91 -12.35
CA GLY A 229 -3.25 28.36 -13.67
C GLY A 229 -2.83 27.43 -14.81
N ALA A 230 -1.56 26.99 -14.83
CA ALA A 230 -1.08 26.04 -15.84
C ALA A 230 -1.82 24.70 -15.78
N PHE A 231 -2.02 24.14 -14.58
CA PHE A 231 -2.79 22.91 -14.40
C PHE A 231 -4.27 23.06 -14.75
N ALA A 232 -4.87 24.24 -14.52
CA ALA A 232 -6.23 24.56 -14.94
C ALA A 232 -6.35 24.54 -16.48
N ILE A 233 -5.37 25.09 -17.20
CA ILE A 233 -5.33 25.07 -18.67
C ILE A 233 -5.24 23.61 -19.15
N ILE A 234 -4.32 22.81 -18.61
CA ILE A 234 -4.19 21.40 -18.98
C ILE A 234 -5.49 20.63 -18.69
N HIS A 235 -6.12 20.87 -17.54
CA HIS A 235 -7.38 20.23 -17.17
C HIS A 235 -8.50 20.54 -18.18
N ASN A 236 -8.67 21.81 -18.53
CA ASN A 236 -9.69 22.26 -19.46
C ASN A 236 -9.50 21.71 -20.89
N HIS A 237 -8.24 21.45 -21.30
CA HIS A 237 -7.93 20.88 -22.61
C HIS A 237 -7.82 19.36 -22.61
N LEU A 238 -7.91 18.71 -21.44
CA LEU A 238 -7.76 17.25 -21.34
C LEU A 238 -8.86 16.51 -22.10
N ASP A 239 -10.09 17.00 -22.07
CA ASP A 239 -11.22 16.41 -22.79
C ASP A 239 -11.04 16.55 -24.32
N ALA A 240 -10.59 17.69 -24.80
CA ALA A 240 -10.27 17.90 -26.21
C ALA A 240 -9.09 17.00 -26.69
N ALA A 241 -8.08 16.84 -25.84
CA ALA A 241 -6.97 15.92 -26.11
C ALA A 241 -7.42 14.45 -26.17
N MET A 242 -8.36 14.05 -25.32
CA MET A 242 -8.94 12.70 -25.34
C MET A 242 -9.81 12.47 -26.59
N GLU A 243 -10.48 13.49 -27.08
CA GLU A 243 -11.27 13.42 -28.32
C GLU A 243 -10.33 13.29 -29.53
N ALA A 244 -9.28 14.10 -29.60
CA ALA A 244 -8.26 14.03 -30.66
C ALA A 244 -7.54 12.66 -30.67
N ALA A 245 -7.39 12.00 -29.52
CA ALA A 245 -6.81 10.67 -29.39
C ALA A 245 -7.83 9.53 -29.61
N ASN A 246 -9.04 9.80 -30.11
CA ASN A 246 -10.13 8.84 -30.29
C ASN A 246 -10.52 8.03 -29.02
N ILE A 247 -10.31 8.59 -27.85
CA ILE A 247 -10.75 8.02 -26.57
C ILE A 247 -12.21 8.34 -26.29
N THR A 248 -12.64 9.54 -26.70
CA THR A 248 -14.04 10.00 -26.70
C THR A 248 -14.42 10.48 -28.10
N GLY A 249 -15.70 10.39 -28.46
CA GLY A 249 -16.23 10.85 -29.74
C GLY A 249 -17.56 11.57 -29.58
N ALA A 250 -18.12 12.10 -30.68
CA ALA A 250 -19.38 12.85 -30.71
C ALA A 250 -20.59 12.06 -30.16
N SER A 251 -20.56 10.73 -30.25
CA SER A 251 -21.59 9.81 -29.71
C SER A 251 -21.32 9.32 -28.28
N GLY A 252 -20.30 9.85 -27.60
CA GLY A 252 -19.94 9.47 -26.23
C GLY A 252 -18.54 8.87 -26.10
N THR A 253 -18.30 8.14 -25.01
CA THR A 253 -17.00 7.55 -24.69
C THR A 253 -16.77 6.26 -25.47
N LEU A 254 -15.80 6.24 -26.37
CA LEU A 254 -15.38 5.05 -27.14
C LEU A 254 -14.61 4.04 -26.31
N ASN A 255 -13.79 4.55 -25.36
CA ASN A 255 -13.03 3.72 -24.43
C ASN A 255 -13.11 4.28 -23.02
N ARG A 256 -14.09 3.79 -22.23
CA ARG A 256 -14.32 4.25 -20.85
C ARG A 256 -13.14 4.01 -19.93
N GLN A 257 -12.43 2.90 -20.10
CA GLN A 257 -11.24 2.58 -19.28
C GLN A 257 -10.08 3.54 -19.56
N ALA A 258 -9.82 3.84 -20.84
CA ALA A 258 -8.78 4.79 -21.23
C ALA A 258 -9.08 6.22 -20.74
N LYS A 259 -10.34 6.64 -20.81
CA LYS A 259 -10.79 7.95 -20.27
C LYS A 259 -10.56 8.04 -18.76
N SER A 260 -10.99 7.03 -18.01
CA SER A 260 -10.79 6.97 -16.55
C SER A 260 -9.31 6.93 -16.19
N ALA A 261 -8.51 6.12 -16.90
CA ALA A 261 -7.06 6.03 -16.68
C ALA A 261 -6.35 7.37 -16.97
N ALA A 262 -6.73 8.08 -18.04
CA ALA A 262 -6.13 9.38 -18.38
C ALA A 262 -6.42 10.44 -17.32
N ARG A 263 -7.67 10.53 -16.86
CA ARG A 263 -8.06 11.47 -15.78
C ARG A 263 -7.38 11.11 -14.46
N SER A 264 -7.36 9.85 -14.08
CA SER A 264 -6.70 9.38 -12.86
C SER A 264 -5.19 9.66 -12.88
N ALA A 265 -4.54 9.46 -14.03
CA ALA A 265 -3.12 9.77 -14.20
C ALA A 265 -2.84 11.27 -14.06
N PHE A 266 -3.70 12.13 -14.64
CA PHE A 266 -3.59 13.57 -14.50
C PHE A 266 -3.76 14.03 -13.05
N GLU A 267 -4.83 13.58 -12.37
CA GLU A 267 -5.08 13.92 -10.97
C GLU A 267 -3.94 13.45 -10.05
N SER A 268 -3.42 12.25 -10.29
CA SER A 268 -2.29 11.73 -9.53
C SER A 268 -1.00 12.54 -9.77
N ALA A 269 -0.75 12.99 -11.00
CA ALA A 269 0.40 13.86 -11.32
C ALA A 269 0.26 15.23 -10.64
N LYS A 270 -0.94 15.84 -10.71
CA LYS A 270 -1.27 17.10 -10.07
C LYS A 270 -1.07 17.04 -8.55
N GLN A 271 -1.63 16.02 -7.89
CA GLN A 271 -1.48 15.85 -6.45
C GLN A 271 -0.02 15.69 -6.02
N ARG A 272 0.76 14.88 -6.73
CA ARG A 272 2.20 14.74 -6.45
C ARG A 272 2.94 16.05 -6.63
N PHE A 273 2.70 16.77 -7.74
CA PHE A 273 3.33 18.04 -8.01
C PHE A 273 3.09 19.06 -6.89
N PHE A 274 1.82 19.30 -6.54
CA PHE A 274 1.50 20.28 -5.50
C PHE A 274 1.94 19.82 -4.11
N GLY A 275 1.90 18.51 -3.82
CA GLY A 275 2.46 17.96 -2.60
C GLY A 275 3.94 18.28 -2.44
N HIS A 276 4.75 18.08 -3.49
CA HIS A 276 6.17 18.40 -3.46
C HIS A 276 6.44 19.91 -3.44
N LEU A 277 5.69 20.68 -4.21
CA LEU A 277 5.81 22.14 -4.22
C LEU A 277 5.57 22.74 -2.83
N LEU A 278 4.47 22.35 -2.17
CA LEU A 278 4.14 22.83 -0.83
C LEU A 278 5.14 22.33 0.23
N THR A 279 5.62 21.09 0.12
CA THR A 279 6.66 20.57 1.01
C THR A 279 7.95 21.39 0.87
N SER A 280 8.36 21.69 -0.36
CA SER A 280 9.51 22.56 -0.64
C SER A 280 9.35 23.95 -0.06
N MET A 281 8.17 24.57 -0.21
CA MET A 281 7.86 25.89 0.34
C MET A 281 7.89 25.92 1.87
N LYS A 282 7.52 24.84 2.53
CA LYS A 282 7.51 24.71 4.01
C LYS A 282 8.90 24.45 4.60
N THR A 283 9.85 23.95 3.80
CA THR A 283 11.18 23.52 4.27
C THR A 283 11.91 24.56 5.12
N PRO A 284 11.95 25.87 4.80
CA PRO A 284 12.65 26.85 5.62
C PRO A 284 12.07 26.98 7.05
N THR A 285 10.74 26.87 7.20
CA THR A 285 10.08 26.91 8.50
C THR A 285 10.36 25.63 9.30
N LEU A 286 10.30 24.49 8.64
CA LEU A 286 10.62 23.20 9.25
C LEU A 286 12.08 23.17 9.76
N ILE A 287 13.04 23.65 8.95
CA ILE A 287 14.46 23.71 9.35
C ILE A 287 14.63 24.56 10.61
N ARG A 288 13.99 25.73 10.67
CA ARG A 288 14.05 26.58 11.89
C ARG A 288 13.50 25.89 13.12
N SER A 289 12.37 25.20 13.00
CA SER A 289 11.78 24.44 14.12
C SER A 289 12.72 23.31 14.58
N ILE A 290 13.23 22.52 13.65
CA ILE A 290 14.18 21.43 13.96
C ILE A 290 15.45 21.98 14.62
N THR A 291 16.00 23.09 14.10
CA THR A 291 17.22 23.70 14.67
C THR A 291 16.98 24.12 16.12
N SER A 292 15.82 24.75 16.40
CA SER A 292 15.44 25.14 17.75
C SER A 292 15.32 23.93 18.69
N ASP A 293 14.72 22.84 18.22
CA ASP A 293 14.58 21.62 19.02
C ASP A 293 15.94 20.96 19.31
N LEU A 294 16.82 20.92 18.32
CA LEU A 294 18.18 20.40 18.49
C LEU A 294 19.02 21.24 19.47
N GLU A 295 18.90 22.58 19.42
CA GLU A 295 19.55 23.49 20.36
C GLU A 295 19.01 23.32 21.78
N ALA A 296 17.74 22.96 21.93
CA ALA A 296 17.12 22.62 23.21
C ALA A 296 17.51 21.21 23.72
N GLY A 297 18.31 20.47 22.97
CA GLY A 297 18.79 19.11 23.34
C GLY A 297 17.83 17.99 22.98
N HIS A 298 16.81 18.25 22.17
CA HIS A 298 15.89 17.24 21.68
C HIS A 298 16.43 16.50 20.46
N ALA A 299 15.95 15.28 20.20
CA ALA A 299 16.19 14.55 18.96
C ALA A 299 14.99 14.79 18.01
N ALA A 300 15.28 15.05 16.73
CA ALA A 300 14.26 15.27 15.73
C ALA A 300 14.06 14.03 14.83
N VAL A 301 12.82 13.58 14.69
CA VAL A 301 12.40 12.55 13.73
C VAL A 301 11.49 13.19 12.70
N ILE A 302 11.91 13.17 11.43
CA ILE A 302 11.20 13.82 10.34
C ILE A 302 10.43 12.77 9.55
N GLN A 303 9.11 12.91 9.50
CA GLN A 303 8.24 12.10 8.64
C GLN A 303 7.74 12.93 7.46
N ILE A 304 8.01 12.49 6.25
CA ILE A 304 7.54 13.11 5.01
C ILE A 304 6.52 12.22 4.30
N VAL A 305 5.51 12.84 3.68
CA VAL A 305 4.40 12.12 3.02
C VAL A 305 4.83 11.49 1.69
N SER A 306 5.82 12.08 1.01
CA SER A 306 6.35 11.60 -0.27
C SER A 306 7.83 11.91 -0.39
N THR A 307 8.61 10.91 -0.78
CA THR A 307 10.07 11.00 -0.88
C THR A 307 10.59 11.34 -2.27
N GLY A 308 9.77 11.28 -3.31
CA GLY A 308 10.25 11.35 -4.70
C GLY A 308 11.19 10.21 -5.11
N GLU A 309 11.32 9.16 -4.29
CA GLU A 309 12.26 8.04 -4.45
C GLU A 309 12.24 7.45 -5.87
N ALA A 310 11.07 7.17 -6.42
CA ALA A 310 10.95 6.61 -7.79
C ALA A 310 11.48 7.54 -8.89
N LEU A 311 11.51 8.84 -8.66
CA LEU A 311 12.09 9.82 -9.59
C LEU A 311 13.61 9.87 -9.39
N MET A 312 14.07 9.80 -8.14
CA MET A 312 15.48 9.70 -7.79
C MET A 312 16.11 8.44 -8.39
N GLU A 313 15.49 7.27 -8.19
CA GLU A 313 15.99 6.00 -8.71
C GLU A 313 16.13 6.03 -10.24
N ARG A 314 15.18 6.64 -10.94
CA ARG A 314 15.26 6.80 -12.40
C ARG A 314 16.41 7.71 -12.82
N ARG A 315 16.60 8.82 -12.14
CA ARG A 315 17.71 9.73 -12.41
C ARG A 315 19.07 9.07 -12.14
N LEU A 316 19.18 8.33 -11.05
CA LEU A 316 20.39 7.56 -10.75
C LEU A 316 20.67 6.46 -11.77
N ALA A 317 19.61 5.81 -12.30
CA ALA A 317 19.75 4.81 -13.34
C ALA A 317 20.21 5.37 -14.71
N GLU A 318 20.04 6.67 -14.95
CA GLU A 318 20.52 7.39 -16.15
C GLU A 318 22.00 7.79 -16.04
N LEU A 319 22.60 7.70 -14.85
CA LEU A 319 23.95 8.13 -14.57
C LEU A 319 24.89 6.94 -14.36
N PRO A 320 26.14 6.99 -14.85
CA PRO A 320 27.15 5.98 -14.54
C PRO A 320 27.37 5.86 -13.02
N THR A 321 27.55 4.65 -12.54
CA THR A 321 27.70 4.37 -11.09
C THR A 321 28.89 5.09 -10.46
N GLU A 322 29.89 5.42 -11.27
CA GLU A 322 31.13 6.13 -10.87
C GLU A 322 30.85 7.59 -10.50
N GLU A 323 29.78 8.18 -11.04
CA GLU A 323 29.39 9.57 -10.79
C GLU A 323 28.46 9.72 -9.58
N TRP A 324 28.00 8.63 -8.96
CA TRP A 324 27.03 8.67 -7.87
C TRP A 324 27.50 9.41 -6.61
N ASN A 325 28.78 9.46 -6.34
CA ASN A 325 29.35 10.13 -5.17
C ASN A 325 29.32 11.66 -5.26
N ASP A 326 29.25 12.23 -6.48
CA ASP A 326 29.26 13.67 -6.73
C ASP A 326 27.94 14.18 -7.29
N VAL A 327 26.91 13.33 -7.39
CA VAL A 327 25.64 13.70 -7.99
C VAL A 327 24.84 14.64 -7.09
N ARG A 328 24.69 15.88 -7.54
CA ARG A 328 23.62 16.75 -7.08
C ARG A 328 22.37 16.45 -7.87
N VAL A 329 21.53 15.56 -7.35
CA VAL A 329 20.22 15.29 -7.94
C VAL A 329 19.26 16.40 -7.54
N ASP A 330 19.07 17.35 -8.44
CA ASP A 330 18.10 18.43 -8.24
C ASP A 330 16.74 17.98 -8.77
N ILE A 331 15.95 17.33 -7.91
CA ILE A 331 14.59 16.90 -8.21
C ILE A 331 13.64 18.05 -7.89
N THR A 332 13.35 18.83 -8.91
CA THR A 332 12.38 19.92 -8.78
C THR A 332 10.94 19.45 -9.06
N PRO A 333 9.92 20.16 -8.57
CA PRO A 333 8.53 19.90 -8.96
C PRO A 333 8.29 19.90 -10.47
N ARG A 334 9.09 20.64 -11.24
CA ARG A 334 9.05 20.68 -12.71
C ARG A 334 9.21 19.29 -13.33
N GLU A 335 10.06 18.45 -12.76
CA GLU A 335 10.35 17.10 -13.27
C GLU A 335 9.10 16.21 -13.30
N TYR A 336 8.17 16.39 -12.35
CA TYR A 336 6.91 15.67 -12.35
C TYR A 336 5.99 16.03 -13.51
N VAL A 337 6.03 17.30 -13.96
CA VAL A 337 5.26 17.77 -15.12
C VAL A 337 5.89 17.23 -16.38
N LEU A 338 7.22 17.31 -16.51
CA LEU A 338 7.95 16.80 -17.67
C LEU A 338 7.75 15.27 -17.81
N ASP A 339 7.93 14.50 -16.74
CA ASP A 339 7.69 13.05 -16.74
C ASP A 339 6.25 12.69 -17.16
N TYR A 340 5.26 13.49 -16.76
CA TYR A 340 3.88 13.31 -17.19
C TYR A 340 3.70 13.54 -18.69
N LEU A 341 4.29 14.62 -19.22
CA LEU A 341 4.20 14.97 -20.63
C LEU A 341 4.93 13.97 -21.52
N ASP A 342 6.13 13.54 -21.14
CA ASP A 342 6.95 12.56 -21.88
C ASP A 342 6.28 11.21 -21.98
N ARG A 343 5.71 10.70 -20.89
CA ARG A 343 4.98 9.42 -20.89
C ARG A 343 3.75 9.42 -21.79
N LYS A 344 3.12 10.59 -21.97
CA LYS A 344 1.97 10.72 -22.85
C LYS A 344 2.39 10.80 -24.31
N SER A 345 3.46 11.54 -24.64
CA SER A 345 3.97 11.62 -26.00
C SER A 345 4.49 10.29 -26.53
N THR A 346 5.19 9.51 -25.69
CA THR A 346 5.72 8.19 -26.07
C THR A 346 4.62 7.14 -26.27
N ARG A 347 3.54 7.19 -25.47
CA ARG A 347 2.39 6.28 -25.65
C ARG A 347 1.52 6.60 -26.85
N LEU A 348 1.42 7.88 -27.23
CA LEU A 348 0.72 8.29 -28.45
C LEU A 348 1.46 7.85 -29.72
N ASN A 349 2.79 7.85 -29.69
CA ASN A 349 3.61 7.39 -30.82
C ASN A 349 3.68 5.86 -30.97
N SER A 350 3.50 5.09 -29.88
CA SER A 350 3.52 3.63 -29.94
C SER A 350 2.19 2.98 -30.37
N SER A 351 1.11 3.74 -30.46
CA SER A 351 -0.19 3.26 -30.94
C SER A 351 -0.38 3.41 -32.46
N HIS A 352 0.63 3.91 -33.19
CA HIS A 352 0.61 4.09 -34.65
C HIS A 352 1.60 3.16 -35.41
N VAL A 353 2.13 2.12 -34.76
CA VAL A 353 2.98 1.11 -35.45
C VAL A 353 2.29 -0.24 -35.44
#